data_6a3da6671cf7184e007cd290645cd163
#
_entry.id   6a3da6671cf7184e007cd290645cd163
#
_cell.length_a   1.000
_cell.length_b   1.000
_cell.length_c   1.000
_cell.angle_alpha   90.00
_cell.angle_beta   90.00
_cell.angle_gamma   90.00
#
_symmetry.space_group_name_H-M   'P 1'
#
loop_
_entity.id
_entity.type
_entity.pdbx_description
1 polymer ?
#
loop_
_entity_poly.entity_id
_entity_poly.type
_entity_poly.pdbx_seq_one_letter_code
_entity_poly.pdbx_strand_id
1 'polypeptide(L)'
;EIITCAATHGYFPLMDSCRESVRAQLKVAVAHYESNFGRKPRGIWLPECGYTPGQDELLREAGIKYFFTDSHGVLHGTPRPKYGVFAPVYCKGTGVACFARDLESSKQVWSSIEGYPGDYNYREFYRDIGFDLEFDYIKPYIHPDGVRINTGIKYYRITGPEGEKQPYVPEWAWERAAEHAGNFLFNRQRQVEYLFDIIQKKPIIVSPYDAELYGHWWFEGPQWLDFLIRRTACDQDIVKMI
;
A
#
# COMPACT_ATOMS: atom_id res chain seq x y z
N GLU A 1 12.41 -3.50 -6.86
CA GLU A 1 12.32 -4.85 -7.47
C GLU A 1 10.84 -5.21 -7.69
N ILE A 2 10.49 -5.77 -8.86
CA ILE A 2 9.16 -6.36 -9.08
C ILE A 2 9.15 -7.71 -8.35
N ILE A 3 8.12 -7.97 -7.54
CA ILE A 3 7.88 -9.22 -6.83
C ILE A 3 6.59 -9.87 -7.32
N THR A 4 6.32 -11.11 -6.92
CA THR A 4 5.08 -11.80 -7.29
C THR A 4 4.01 -11.68 -6.19
N CYS A 5 2.81 -12.16 -6.48
CA CYS A 5 1.73 -12.42 -5.54
C CYS A 5 1.26 -13.88 -5.71
N ALA A 6 0.29 -14.35 -4.95
CA ALA A 6 -0.37 -15.62 -5.20
C ALA A 6 -1.15 -15.59 -6.53
N ALA A 7 -1.25 -16.72 -7.23
CA ALA A 7 -1.81 -16.80 -8.59
C ALA A 7 -3.23 -16.21 -8.73
N THR A 8 -4.08 -16.43 -7.75
CA THR A 8 -5.49 -15.93 -7.73
C THR A 8 -5.80 -15.16 -6.46
N HIS A 9 -4.78 -14.62 -5.80
CA HIS A 9 -4.92 -13.86 -4.55
C HIS A 9 -5.65 -14.62 -3.42
N GLY A 10 -5.56 -15.94 -3.40
CA GLY A 10 -6.17 -16.77 -2.34
C GLY A 10 -5.52 -16.50 -0.98
N TYR A 11 -6.33 -16.27 0.05
CA TYR A 11 -5.86 -15.97 1.41
C TYR A 11 -5.27 -17.24 2.08
N PHE A 12 -3.95 -17.33 2.15
CA PHE A 12 -3.23 -18.52 2.55
C PHE A 12 -3.60 -19.08 3.92
N PRO A 13 -3.84 -18.27 4.98
CA PRO A 13 -4.26 -18.80 6.26
C PRO A 13 -5.56 -19.62 6.22
N LEU A 14 -6.52 -19.24 5.38
CA LEU A 14 -7.76 -20.01 5.19
C LEU A 14 -7.58 -21.23 4.28
N MET A 15 -6.52 -21.27 3.49
CA MET A 15 -6.18 -22.39 2.60
C MET A 15 -5.29 -23.44 3.29
N ASP A 16 -4.84 -23.21 4.52
CA ASP A 16 -3.85 -24.03 5.21
C ASP A 16 -4.35 -25.47 5.48
N SER A 17 -5.65 -25.68 5.51
CA SER A 17 -6.27 -27.02 5.57
C SER A 17 -5.92 -27.89 4.34
N CYS A 18 -5.52 -27.29 3.22
CA CYS A 18 -5.06 -27.96 2.01
C CYS A 18 -3.78 -27.33 1.49
N ARG A 19 -2.65 -27.76 2.04
CA ARG A 19 -1.30 -27.21 1.67
C ARG A 19 -0.99 -27.32 0.17
N GLU A 20 -1.57 -28.32 -0.52
CA GLU A 20 -1.38 -28.48 -1.98
C GLU A 20 -2.03 -27.31 -2.75
N SER A 21 -3.12 -26.75 -2.27
CA SER A 21 -3.73 -25.56 -2.86
C SER A 21 -2.81 -24.35 -2.74
N VAL A 22 -2.18 -24.14 -1.59
CA VAL A 22 -1.17 -23.08 -1.40
C VAL A 22 0.04 -23.30 -2.30
N ARG A 23 0.52 -24.55 -2.39
CA ARG A 23 1.63 -24.93 -3.30
C ARG A 23 1.29 -24.65 -4.76
N ALA A 24 0.05 -24.94 -5.18
CA ALA A 24 -0.41 -24.64 -6.54
C ALA A 24 -0.44 -23.13 -6.81
N GLN A 25 -0.95 -22.32 -5.88
CA GLN A 25 -0.92 -20.86 -5.97
C GLN A 25 0.49 -20.33 -6.17
N LEU A 26 1.47 -20.84 -5.43
CA LEU A 26 2.86 -20.43 -5.54
C LEU A 26 3.52 -20.90 -6.85
N LYS A 27 3.34 -22.14 -7.23
CA LYS A 27 3.92 -22.68 -8.48
C LYS A 27 3.42 -21.95 -9.72
N VAL A 28 2.12 -21.70 -9.80
CA VAL A 28 1.51 -20.96 -10.92
C VAL A 28 2.02 -19.51 -10.93
N ALA A 29 2.06 -18.86 -9.78
CA ALA A 29 2.57 -17.49 -9.67
C ALA A 29 4.04 -17.38 -10.11
N VAL A 30 4.91 -18.31 -9.68
CA VAL A 30 6.32 -18.32 -10.06
C VAL A 30 6.49 -18.57 -11.56
N ALA A 31 5.77 -19.56 -12.12
CA ALA A 31 5.83 -19.86 -13.54
C ALA A 31 5.34 -18.68 -14.41
N HIS A 32 4.24 -18.04 -14.01
CA HIS A 32 3.71 -16.86 -14.70
C HIS A 32 4.68 -15.66 -14.60
N TYR A 33 5.25 -15.44 -13.43
CA TYR A 33 6.26 -14.40 -13.27
C TYR A 33 7.49 -14.65 -14.15
N GLU A 34 8.01 -15.89 -14.16
CA GLU A 34 9.17 -16.27 -14.97
C GLU A 34 8.91 -16.11 -16.47
N SER A 35 7.70 -16.47 -16.93
CA SER A 35 7.31 -16.30 -18.35
C SER A 35 7.25 -14.83 -18.79
N ASN A 36 6.91 -13.90 -17.88
CA ASN A 36 6.83 -12.48 -18.21
C ASN A 36 8.14 -11.71 -18.01
N PHE A 37 8.96 -12.12 -17.04
CA PHE A 37 10.15 -11.35 -16.64
C PHE A 37 11.46 -12.08 -16.93
N GLY A 38 11.45 -13.31 -17.48
CA GLY A 38 12.63 -14.09 -17.83
C GLY A 38 13.50 -14.50 -16.62
N ARG A 39 12.97 -14.36 -15.40
CA ARG A 39 13.66 -14.72 -14.15
C ARG A 39 12.66 -15.13 -13.08
N LYS A 40 13.10 -15.91 -12.10
CA LYS A 40 12.25 -16.26 -10.95
C LYS A 40 12.08 -15.09 -9.98
N PRO A 41 10.90 -14.94 -9.34
CA PRO A 41 10.70 -13.95 -8.32
C PRO A 41 11.54 -14.29 -7.07
N ARG A 42 12.05 -13.26 -6.40
CA ARG A 42 12.76 -13.43 -5.12
C ARG A 42 11.84 -13.17 -3.93
N GLY A 43 10.89 -12.25 -4.10
CA GLY A 43 9.94 -11.85 -3.07
C GLY A 43 8.50 -12.11 -3.48
N ILE A 44 7.63 -12.14 -2.48
CA ILE A 44 6.18 -12.29 -2.65
C ILE A 44 5.44 -11.31 -1.74
N TRP A 45 4.39 -10.69 -2.28
CA TRP A 45 3.32 -10.12 -1.48
C TRP A 45 2.33 -11.23 -1.17
N LEU A 46 2.24 -11.64 0.10
CA LEU A 46 1.21 -12.60 0.52
C LEU A 46 -0.16 -11.92 0.46
N PRO A 47 -1.19 -12.59 -0.08
CA PRO A 47 -2.54 -12.04 -0.12
C PRO A 47 -2.97 -11.53 1.26
N GLU A 48 -3.34 -10.25 1.35
CA GLU A 48 -3.75 -9.57 2.58
C GLU A 48 -2.73 -9.67 3.73
N CYS A 49 -1.43 -9.76 3.42
CA CYS A 49 -0.35 -9.98 4.41
C CYS A 49 -0.52 -11.26 5.25
N GLY A 50 -1.38 -12.18 4.81
CA GLY A 50 -1.74 -13.38 5.56
C GLY A 50 -0.63 -14.40 5.59
N TYR A 51 -0.19 -14.77 6.79
CA TYR A 51 0.83 -15.77 7.02
C TYR A 51 0.44 -16.70 8.18
N THR A 52 0.66 -17.99 8.01
CA THR A 52 0.56 -19.00 9.05
C THR A 52 1.91 -19.73 9.18
N PRO A 53 2.40 -20.00 10.39
CA PRO A 53 3.65 -20.75 10.59
C PRO A 53 3.67 -22.06 9.81
N GLY A 54 4.79 -22.31 9.09
CA GLY A 54 4.96 -23.46 8.21
C GLY A 54 4.69 -23.17 6.73
N GLN A 55 4.05 -22.06 6.38
CA GLN A 55 3.88 -21.64 4.98
C GLN A 55 5.21 -21.18 4.35
N ASP A 56 6.15 -20.73 5.15
CA ASP A 56 7.52 -20.40 4.73
C ASP A 56 8.27 -21.60 4.13
N GLU A 57 7.90 -22.84 4.48
CA GLU A 57 8.42 -24.06 3.82
C GLU A 57 8.00 -24.08 2.36
N LEU A 58 6.74 -23.80 2.06
CA LEU A 58 6.20 -23.74 0.69
C LEU A 58 6.80 -22.58 -0.11
N LEU A 59 7.01 -21.43 0.54
CA LEU A 59 7.73 -20.29 -0.06
C LEU A 59 9.16 -20.69 -0.44
N ARG A 60 9.88 -21.36 0.45
CA ARG A 60 11.22 -21.88 0.18
C ARG A 60 11.23 -22.88 -0.97
N GLU A 61 10.29 -23.84 -1.00
CA GLU A 61 10.12 -24.80 -2.08
C GLU A 61 9.93 -24.08 -3.44
N ALA A 62 9.18 -22.99 -3.45
CA ALA A 62 8.95 -22.17 -4.64
C ALA A 62 10.14 -21.25 -5.01
N GLY A 63 11.20 -21.22 -4.20
CA GLY A 63 12.39 -20.40 -4.41
C GLY A 63 12.26 -18.95 -3.92
N ILE A 64 11.18 -18.62 -3.22
CA ILE A 64 10.95 -17.30 -2.63
C ILE A 64 11.90 -17.10 -1.45
N LYS A 65 12.49 -15.92 -1.37
CA LYS A 65 13.50 -15.56 -0.35
C LYS A 65 12.94 -14.66 0.74
N TYR A 66 11.90 -13.90 0.43
CA TYR A 66 11.28 -12.99 1.40
C TYR A 66 9.80 -12.73 1.09
N PHE A 67 9.09 -12.36 2.13
CA PHE A 67 7.68 -11.96 2.07
C PHE A 67 7.41 -10.81 3.02
N PHE A 68 6.21 -10.23 2.91
CA PHE A 68 5.74 -9.17 3.77
C PHE A 68 4.56 -9.64 4.61
N THR A 69 4.45 -9.10 5.83
CA THR A 69 3.33 -9.34 6.75
C THR A 69 2.96 -8.06 7.49
N ASP A 70 1.87 -8.09 8.22
CA ASP A 70 1.51 -6.99 9.09
C ASP A 70 2.41 -6.95 10.34
N SER A 71 2.46 -5.80 11.01
CA SER A 71 3.31 -5.55 12.18
C SER A 71 3.15 -6.57 13.30
N HIS A 72 1.90 -6.94 13.61
CA HIS A 72 1.60 -7.89 14.70
C HIS A 72 2.19 -9.28 14.43
N GLY A 73 2.28 -9.72 13.18
CA GLY A 73 2.88 -11.00 12.81
C GLY A 73 4.35 -11.13 13.19
N VAL A 74 5.07 -10.01 13.30
CA VAL A 74 6.46 -9.96 13.75
C VAL A 74 6.57 -9.58 15.21
N LEU A 75 5.85 -8.57 15.69
CA LEU A 75 5.97 -8.05 17.06
C LEU A 75 5.63 -9.07 18.14
N HIS A 76 4.75 -10.02 17.83
CA HIS A 76 4.36 -11.11 18.74
C HIS A 76 5.12 -12.42 18.49
N GLY A 77 6.15 -12.40 17.68
CA GLY A 77 7.01 -13.56 17.40
C GLY A 77 7.75 -14.08 18.66
N THR A 78 8.09 -15.36 18.61
CA THR A 78 8.88 -16.01 19.68
C THR A 78 10.16 -16.61 19.08
N PRO A 79 11.36 -16.16 19.51
CA PRO A 79 11.61 -15.07 20.46
C PRO A 79 11.17 -13.70 19.89
N ARG A 80 10.87 -12.74 20.77
CA ARG A 80 10.47 -11.40 20.34
C ARG A 80 11.60 -10.76 19.51
N PRO A 81 11.30 -10.22 18.31
CA PRO A 81 12.31 -9.62 17.46
C PRO A 81 13.00 -8.43 18.12
N LYS A 82 14.34 -8.44 18.12
CA LYS A 82 15.17 -7.44 18.80
C LYS A 82 14.94 -6.01 18.26
N TYR A 83 14.67 -5.88 16.97
CA TYR A 83 14.55 -4.60 16.28
C TYR A 83 13.11 -4.29 15.82
N GLY A 84 12.12 -4.96 16.45
CA GLY A 84 10.71 -4.78 16.08
C GLY A 84 10.46 -5.04 14.60
N VAL A 85 9.77 -4.11 13.94
CA VAL A 85 9.46 -4.16 12.50
C VAL A 85 10.53 -3.53 11.61
N PHE A 86 11.56 -2.95 12.20
CA PHE A 86 12.56 -2.14 11.50
C PHE A 86 13.77 -2.92 10.97
N ALA A 87 13.73 -4.23 11.08
CA ALA A 87 14.67 -5.15 10.45
C ALA A 87 13.95 -6.46 10.11
N PRO A 88 14.36 -7.15 9.01
CA PRO A 88 13.75 -8.43 8.68
C PRO A 88 14.06 -9.48 9.74
N VAL A 89 13.14 -10.42 9.91
CA VAL A 89 13.34 -11.64 10.71
C VAL A 89 13.37 -12.86 9.80
N TYR A 90 14.18 -13.85 10.15
CA TYR A 90 14.23 -15.10 9.41
C TYR A 90 13.30 -16.15 10.04
N CYS A 91 12.50 -16.79 9.18
CA CYS A 91 11.74 -17.96 9.59
C CYS A 91 12.70 -19.09 9.96
N LYS A 92 12.51 -19.65 11.16
CA LYS A 92 13.41 -20.69 11.68
C LYS A 92 13.33 -21.96 10.83
N GLY A 93 14.48 -22.46 10.40
CA GLY A 93 14.58 -23.69 9.62
C GLY A 93 14.51 -23.47 8.09
N THR A 94 13.81 -22.48 7.60
CA THR A 94 13.72 -22.18 6.16
C THR A 94 14.68 -21.07 5.72
N GLY A 95 14.95 -20.11 6.59
CA GLY A 95 15.76 -18.95 6.26
C GLY A 95 15.05 -17.94 5.34
N VAL A 96 13.75 -18.11 5.10
CA VAL A 96 12.94 -17.11 4.38
C VAL A 96 12.80 -15.87 5.26
N ALA A 97 13.08 -14.70 4.69
CA ALA A 97 13.01 -13.43 5.41
C ALA A 97 11.58 -12.87 5.43
N CYS A 98 11.12 -12.45 6.60
CA CYS A 98 9.86 -11.76 6.78
C CYS A 98 10.13 -10.28 7.07
N PHE A 99 9.47 -9.39 6.34
CA PHE A 99 9.45 -7.95 6.55
C PHE A 99 8.08 -7.53 7.04
N ALA A 100 8.03 -6.68 8.05
CA ALA A 100 6.75 -6.25 8.62
C ALA A 100 6.45 -4.78 8.35
N ARG A 101 5.17 -4.49 8.16
CA ARG A 101 4.62 -3.14 7.96
C ARG A 101 5.02 -2.20 9.11
N ASP A 102 5.45 -1.00 8.78
CA ASP A 102 5.50 0.13 9.70
C ASP A 102 4.14 0.83 9.76
N LEU A 103 3.53 0.87 10.95
CA LEU A 103 2.18 1.39 11.12
C LEU A 103 2.09 2.91 10.92
N GLU A 104 3.12 3.65 11.32
CA GLU A 104 3.11 5.11 11.23
C GLU A 104 3.06 5.56 9.78
N SER A 105 4.02 5.12 8.96
CA SER A 105 4.07 5.45 7.55
C SER A 105 2.84 4.95 6.77
N SER A 106 2.32 3.78 7.15
CA SER A 106 1.10 3.24 6.54
C SER A 106 -0.13 4.10 6.83
N LYS A 107 -0.36 4.50 8.08
CA LYS A 107 -1.50 5.35 8.45
C LYS A 107 -1.48 6.71 7.79
N GLN A 108 -0.30 7.34 7.66
CA GLN A 108 -0.17 8.65 7.03
C GLN A 108 -0.68 8.69 5.59
N VAL A 109 -0.62 7.56 4.89
CA VAL A 109 -0.99 7.46 3.47
C VAL A 109 -2.33 6.76 3.27
N TRP A 110 -2.69 5.79 4.12
CA TRP A 110 -3.90 4.99 3.98
C TRP A 110 -5.15 5.62 4.58
N SER A 111 -4.99 6.33 5.68
CA SER A 111 -6.13 6.81 6.44
C SER A 111 -6.73 8.08 5.85
N SER A 112 -8.02 8.06 5.56
CA SER A 112 -8.78 9.27 5.21
C SER A 112 -9.14 10.14 6.43
N ILE A 113 -8.89 9.65 7.65
CA ILE A 113 -9.20 10.38 8.90
C ILE A 113 -7.92 10.95 9.51
N GLU A 114 -6.87 10.13 9.60
CA GLU A 114 -5.61 10.49 10.27
C GLU A 114 -4.47 10.77 9.27
N GLY A 115 -4.67 10.46 7.99
CA GLY A 115 -3.67 10.56 6.94
C GLY A 115 -3.94 11.65 5.91
N TYR A 116 -3.07 11.74 4.94
CA TYR A 116 -3.13 12.74 3.87
C TYR A 116 -4.40 12.68 3.01
N PRO A 117 -4.94 11.50 2.64
CA PRO A 117 -6.08 11.41 1.73
C PRO A 117 -7.34 12.14 2.18
N GLY A 118 -7.46 12.44 3.48
CA GLY A 118 -8.58 13.16 4.05
C GLY A 118 -8.47 14.69 4.00
N ASP A 119 -7.44 15.25 3.37
CA ASP A 119 -7.27 16.70 3.29
C ASP A 119 -8.42 17.37 2.54
N TYR A 120 -8.90 18.50 3.08
CA TYR A 120 -10.07 19.21 2.58
C TYR A 120 -9.94 19.77 1.16
N ASN A 121 -8.74 19.88 0.64
CA ASN A 121 -8.48 20.34 -0.73
C ASN A 121 -8.49 19.21 -1.75
N TYR A 122 -8.42 17.95 -1.32
CA TYR A 122 -8.42 16.81 -2.22
C TYR A 122 -9.82 16.51 -2.76
N ARG A 123 -9.86 15.79 -3.89
CA ARG A 123 -11.08 15.45 -4.57
C ARG A 123 -11.93 14.50 -3.72
N GLU A 124 -13.20 14.85 -3.57
CA GLU A 124 -14.17 14.01 -2.85
C GLU A 124 -14.40 12.69 -3.58
N PHE A 125 -14.26 11.58 -2.87
CA PHE A 125 -14.47 10.25 -3.44
C PHE A 125 -15.95 9.85 -3.49
N TYR A 126 -16.71 10.17 -2.44
CA TYR A 126 -18.08 9.67 -2.25
C TYR A 126 -19.14 10.45 -3.03
N ARG A 127 -18.85 11.69 -3.48
CA ARG A 127 -19.76 12.47 -4.31
C ARG A 127 -19.50 12.17 -5.79
N ASP A 128 -20.57 12.10 -6.58
CA ASP A 128 -20.51 11.78 -7.99
C ASP A 128 -21.64 12.51 -8.74
N ILE A 129 -21.38 13.06 -9.93
CA ILE A 129 -22.37 13.80 -10.69
C ILE A 129 -23.60 12.95 -11.04
N GLY A 130 -23.47 11.63 -11.13
CA GLY A 130 -24.60 10.71 -11.34
C GLY A 130 -25.66 10.77 -10.25
N PHE A 131 -25.28 11.20 -9.05
CA PHE A 131 -26.17 11.38 -7.89
C PHE A 131 -26.38 12.84 -7.54
N ASP A 132 -25.42 13.71 -7.80
CA ASP A 132 -25.46 15.12 -7.39
C ASP A 132 -26.24 16.03 -8.33
N LEU A 133 -26.30 15.69 -9.64
CA LEU A 133 -27.01 16.50 -10.63
C LEU A 133 -28.48 16.12 -10.74
N GLU A 134 -29.28 17.09 -11.23
CA GLU A 134 -30.71 16.87 -11.50
C GLU A 134 -30.92 15.65 -12.40
N PHE A 135 -31.89 14.81 -12.05
CA PHE A 135 -32.11 13.53 -12.72
C PHE A 135 -32.40 13.67 -14.22
N ASP A 136 -33.26 14.63 -14.58
CA ASP A 136 -33.62 14.85 -15.98
C ASP A 136 -32.45 15.30 -16.82
N TYR A 137 -31.47 16.02 -16.23
CA TYR A 137 -30.23 16.39 -16.89
C TYR A 137 -29.31 15.22 -17.09
N ILE A 138 -29.10 14.40 -16.06
CA ILE A 138 -28.08 13.31 -16.07
C ILE A 138 -28.58 12.03 -16.74
N LYS A 139 -29.90 11.78 -16.74
CA LYS A 139 -30.53 10.57 -17.25
C LYS A 139 -30.04 10.11 -18.63
N PRO A 140 -29.84 10.96 -19.64
CA PRO A 140 -29.34 10.53 -20.96
C PRO A 140 -27.89 10.01 -20.94
N TYR A 141 -27.13 10.27 -19.88
CA TYR A 141 -25.69 9.99 -19.76
C TYR A 141 -25.37 8.88 -18.77
N ILE A 142 -26.38 8.30 -18.11
CA ILE A 142 -26.22 7.22 -17.15
C ILE A 142 -26.72 5.90 -17.74
N HIS A 143 -27.22 4.99 -16.91
CA HIS A 143 -27.66 3.67 -17.34
C HIS A 143 -28.93 3.75 -18.24
N PRO A 144 -29.07 2.93 -19.32
CA PRO A 144 -30.24 2.92 -20.18
C PRO A 144 -31.58 2.74 -19.45
N ASP A 145 -31.59 2.01 -18.35
CA ASP A 145 -32.80 1.79 -17.53
C ASP A 145 -33.17 3.01 -16.68
N GLY A 146 -32.42 4.12 -16.78
CA GLY A 146 -32.69 5.35 -16.06
C GLY A 146 -32.43 5.27 -14.54
N VAL A 147 -31.59 4.32 -14.12
CA VAL A 147 -31.13 4.24 -12.72
C VAL A 147 -29.88 5.06 -12.52
N ARG A 148 -29.78 5.75 -11.38
CA ARG A 148 -28.56 6.49 -11.02
C ARG A 148 -27.41 5.51 -10.77
N ILE A 149 -26.26 5.83 -11.32
CA ILE A 149 -25.01 5.09 -11.14
C ILE A 149 -23.87 6.05 -10.87
N ASN A 150 -22.78 5.55 -10.32
CA ASN A 150 -21.53 6.30 -10.28
C ASN A 150 -20.95 6.42 -11.70
N THR A 151 -20.69 7.64 -12.13
CA THR A 151 -20.11 7.94 -13.44
C THR A 151 -18.59 8.00 -13.40
N GLY A 152 -18.00 8.10 -12.20
CA GLY A 152 -16.58 8.39 -12.00
C GLY A 152 -16.22 9.87 -12.11
N ILE A 153 -17.16 10.74 -12.49
CA ILE A 153 -16.93 12.17 -12.60
C ILE A 153 -17.20 12.85 -11.25
N LYS A 154 -16.17 13.46 -10.70
CA LYS A 154 -16.19 14.09 -9.38
C LYS A 154 -16.04 15.60 -9.54
N TYR A 155 -16.90 16.34 -8.86
CA TYR A 155 -16.99 17.79 -8.99
C TYR A 155 -16.53 18.53 -7.73
N TYR A 156 -16.66 17.89 -6.58
CA TYR A 156 -16.40 18.52 -5.30
C TYR A 156 -15.04 18.14 -4.73
N ARG A 157 -14.49 19.00 -3.89
CA ARG A 157 -13.42 18.67 -2.96
C ARG A 157 -14.00 18.11 -1.65
N ILE A 158 -13.17 17.51 -0.82
CA ILE A 158 -13.60 16.92 0.47
C ILE A 158 -14.30 18.00 1.32
N THR A 159 -13.81 19.22 1.32
CA THR A 159 -14.40 20.34 2.07
C THR A 159 -14.58 19.97 3.56
N GLY A 160 -14.45 20.51 4.55
CA GLY A 160 -14.61 20.08 5.95
C GLY A 160 -15.98 19.45 6.25
N PRO A 161 -16.16 18.94 7.45
CA PRO A 161 -17.39 18.27 7.88
C PRO A 161 -18.60 19.19 7.94
N GLU A 162 -18.40 20.50 8.02
CA GLU A 162 -19.44 21.50 8.16
C GLU A 162 -19.58 22.32 6.88
N GLY A 163 -20.84 22.57 6.48
CA GLY A 163 -21.17 23.42 5.35
C GLY A 163 -21.43 22.71 4.03
N GLU A 164 -21.72 23.52 3.00
CA GLU A 164 -21.95 23.03 1.66
C GLU A 164 -20.65 22.58 1.00
N LYS A 165 -20.73 21.50 0.23
CA LYS A 165 -19.62 21.01 -0.59
C LYS A 165 -19.16 22.10 -1.57
N GLN A 166 -17.88 22.29 -1.69
CA GLN A 166 -17.26 23.28 -2.58
C GLN A 166 -16.61 22.62 -3.77
N PRO A 167 -16.54 23.33 -4.92
CA PRO A 167 -15.88 22.82 -6.10
C PRO A 167 -14.42 22.43 -5.85
N TYR A 168 -13.99 21.38 -6.53
CA TYR A 168 -12.61 20.93 -6.54
C TYR A 168 -11.73 21.92 -7.32
N VAL A 169 -10.60 22.30 -6.74
CA VAL A 169 -9.61 23.20 -7.35
C VAL A 169 -8.29 22.42 -7.52
N PRO A 170 -7.95 22.00 -8.75
CA PRO A 170 -6.78 21.15 -9.02
C PRO A 170 -5.47 21.75 -8.52
N GLU A 171 -5.31 23.07 -8.65
CA GLU A 171 -4.09 23.77 -8.23
C GLU A 171 -3.85 23.65 -6.72
N TRP A 172 -4.87 23.81 -5.91
CA TRP A 172 -4.78 23.66 -4.45
C TRP A 172 -4.44 22.23 -4.05
N ALA A 173 -5.04 21.27 -4.73
CA ALA A 173 -4.78 19.86 -4.48
C ALA A 173 -3.34 19.48 -4.88
N TRP A 174 -2.84 20.03 -5.98
CA TRP A 174 -1.46 19.85 -6.43
C TRP A 174 -0.43 20.39 -5.42
N GLU A 175 -0.61 21.63 -4.97
CA GLU A 175 0.24 22.25 -3.94
C GLU A 175 0.22 21.41 -2.65
N ARG A 176 -0.97 20.96 -2.26
CA ARG A 176 -1.14 20.14 -1.07
C ARG A 176 -0.45 18.78 -1.17
N ALA A 177 -0.49 18.15 -2.33
CA ALA A 177 0.22 16.89 -2.58
C ALA A 177 1.75 17.08 -2.45
N ALA A 178 2.29 18.18 -2.94
CA ALA A 178 3.71 18.53 -2.80
C ALA A 178 4.11 18.78 -1.33
N GLU A 179 3.27 19.49 -0.56
CA GLU A 179 3.49 19.71 0.88
C GLU A 179 3.46 18.39 1.66
N HIS A 180 2.47 17.54 1.41
CA HIS A 180 2.33 16.24 2.07
C HIS A 180 3.48 15.29 1.73
N ALA A 181 3.99 15.31 0.50
CA ALA A 181 5.17 14.54 0.13
C ALA A 181 6.41 15.02 0.91
N GLY A 182 6.59 16.34 1.06
CA GLY A 182 7.64 16.91 1.89
C GLY A 182 7.52 16.54 3.36
N ASN A 183 6.31 16.60 3.90
CA ASN A 183 6.03 16.21 5.29
C ASN A 183 6.31 14.71 5.52
N PHE A 184 5.87 13.85 4.61
CA PHE A 184 6.14 12.41 4.71
C PHE A 184 7.65 12.14 4.72
N LEU A 185 8.39 12.73 3.79
CA LEU A 185 9.84 12.56 3.72
C LEU A 185 10.54 13.06 4.99
N PHE A 186 10.17 14.24 5.50
CA PHE A 186 10.68 14.76 6.74
C PHE A 186 10.45 13.80 7.92
N ASN A 187 9.24 13.26 8.04
CA ASN A 187 8.92 12.28 9.08
C ASN A 187 9.75 11.01 8.95
N ARG A 188 9.98 10.52 7.72
CA ARG A 188 10.84 9.33 7.50
C ARG A 188 12.31 9.62 7.81
N GLN A 189 12.81 10.80 7.50
CA GLN A 189 14.17 11.20 7.89
C GLN A 189 14.32 11.16 9.42
N ARG A 190 13.42 11.82 10.15
CA ARG A 190 13.45 11.83 11.62
C ARG A 190 13.30 10.41 12.20
N GLN A 191 12.42 9.59 11.63
CA GLN A 191 12.24 8.21 12.08
C GLN A 191 13.52 7.38 11.87
N VAL A 192 14.14 7.47 10.71
CA VAL A 192 15.36 6.72 10.38
C VAL A 192 16.52 7.14 11.28
N GLU A 193 16.72 8.44 11.51
CA GLU A 193 17.75 8.96 12.41
C GLU A 193 17.54 8.47 13.85
N TYR A 194 16.33 8.64 14.38
CA TYR A 194 15.98 8.19 15.73
C TYR A 194 16.17 6.68 15.90
N LEU A 195 15.71 5.89 14.93
CA LEU A 195 15.87 4.44 14.97
C LEU A 195 17.35 4.03 14.88
N PHE A 196 18.13 4.69 14.03
CA PHE A 196 19.55 4.41 13.91
C PHE A 196 20.29 4.62 15.25
N ASP A 197 19.96 5.68 15.97
CA ASP A 197 20.54 5.97 17.29
C ASP A 197 20.20 4.90 18.33
N ILE A 198 19.00 4.32 18.25
CA ILE A 198 18.59 3.28 19.22
C ILE A 198 19.12 1.90 18.84
N ILE A 199 18.95 1.49 17.59
CA ILE A 199 19.26 0.11 17.19
C ILE A 199 20.69 -0.07 16.69
N GLN A 200 21.43 1.03 16.46
CA GLN A 200 22.81 1.06 15.94
C GLN A 200 23.00 0.26 14.64
N LYS A 201 21.95 0.27 13.81
CA LYS A 201 21.90 -0.36 12.48
C LYS A 201 21.00 0.46 11.56
N LYS A 202 21.23 0.37 10.26
CA LYS A 202 20.35 0.99 9.27
C LYS A 202 18.96 0.36 9.37
N PRO A 203 17.93 1.11 9.74
CA PRO A 203 16.57 0.58 9.80
C PRO A 203 15.99 0.41 8.39
N ILE A 204 15.01 -0.48 8.28
CA ILE A 204 14.17 -0.60 7.10
C ILE A 204 12.76 -0.22 7.49
N ILE A 205 12.19 0.76 6.80
CA ILE A 205 10.79 1.15 6.94
C ILE A 205 9.99 0.49 5.82
N VAL A 206 9.06 -0.35 6.19
CA VAL A 206 8.22 -1.09 5.23
C VAL A 206 6.84 -0.43 5.17
N SER A 207 6.55 0.21 4.07
CA SER A 207 5.31 0.99 3.87
C SER A 207 4.56 0.46 2.65
N PRO A 208 3.83 -0.66 2.79
CA PRO A 208 3.05 -1.23 1.70
C PRO A 208 1.75 -0.46 1.52
N TYR A 209 1.41 -0.22 0.26
CA TYR A 209 0.18 0.46 -0.15
C TYR A 209 -0.44 -0.27 -1.34
N ASP A 210 -1.77 -0.34 -1.36
CA ASP A 210 -2.49 -0.87 -2.51
C ASP A 210 -2.40 0.11 -3.69
N ALA A 211 -2.18 -0.42 -4.89
CA ALA A 211 -2.06 0.40 -6.08
C ALA A 211 -3.33 1.21 -6.38
N GLU A 212 -4.50 0.66 -6.04
CA GLU A 212 -5.79 1.32 -6.25
C GLU A 212 -6.01 2.56 -5.36
N LEU A 213 -5.24 2.69 -4.25
CA LEU A 213 -5.25 3.93 -3.48
C LEU A 213 -4.89 5.11 -4.37
N TYR A 214 -3.87 4.94 -5.21
CA TYR A 214 -3.29 5.99 -6.02
C TYR A 214 -4.10 6.22 -7.30
N GLY A 215 -4.86 7.34 -7.34
CA GLY A 215 -5.68 7.74 -8.46
C GLY A 215 -7.14 7.26 -8.40
N HIS A 216 -7.47 6.30 -7.55
CA HIS A 216 -8.85 5.85 -7.32
C HIS A 216 -9.38 6.35 -5.98
N TRP A 217 -8.96 5.76 -4.86
CA TRP A 217 -9.39 6.20 -3.52
C TRP A 217 -8.85 7.60 -3.17
N TRP A 218 -7.62 7.84 -3.50
CA TRP A 218 -6.94 9.13 -3.37
C TRP A 218 -6.50 9.63 -4.75
N PHE A 219 -7.29 10.51 -5.33
CA PHE A 219 -7.09 10.97 -6.71
C PHE A 219 -5.71 11.61 -6.93
N GLU A 220 -5.20 12.35 -5.95
CA GLU A 220 -3.91 13.03 -5.97
C GLU A 220 -2.74 12.13 -5.54
N GLY A 221 -3.01 10.88 -5.20
CA GLY A 221 -1.99 9.91 -4.81
C GLY A 221 -0.83 9.77 -5.79
N PRO A 222 -1.06 9.68 -7.12
CA PRO A 222 0.02 9.64 -8.11
C PRO A 222 0.91 10.88 -8.08
N GLN A 223 0.36 12.08 -7.91
CA GLN A 223 1.11 13.33 -7.82
C GLN A 223 1.94 13.37 -6.54
N TRP A 224 1.34 12.97 -5.42
CA TRP A 224 2.05 12.84 -4.16
C TRP A 224 3.24 11.88 -4.27
N LEU A 225 3.05 10.73 -4.91
CA LEU A 225 4.11 9.74 -5.09
C LEU A 225 5.24 10.27 -6.00
N ASP A 226 4.89 10.96 -7.08
CA ASP A 226 5.88 11.61 -7.96
C ASP A 226 6.73 12.63 -7.20
N PHE A 227 6.09 13.51 -6.42
CA PHE A 227 6.81 14.46 -5.56
C PHE A 227 7.70 13.76 -4.54
N LEU A 228 7.20 12.70 -3.89
CA LEU A 228 7.97 11.96 -2.91
C LEU A 228 9.21 11.29 -3.53
N ILE A 229 9.06 10.64 -4.69
CA ILE A 229 10.17 10.00 -5.40
C ILE A 229 11.23 11.02 -5.77
N ARG A 230 10.84 12.16 -6.37
CA ARG A 230 11.76 13.22 -6.77
C ARG A 230 12.50 13.83 -5.58
N ARG A 231 11.78 14.18 -4.52
CA ARG A 231 12.39 14.72 -3.29
C ARG A 231 13.34 13.73 -2.63
N THR A 232 12.96 12.46 -2.58
CA THR A 232 13.82 11.41 -2.00
C THR A 232 15.10 11.23 -2.81
N ALA A 233 15.02 11.35 -4.13
CA ALA A 233 16.18 11.16 -5.01
C ALA A 233 17.10 12.37 -5.11
N CYS A 234 16.55 13.60 -4.97
CA CYS A 234 17.28 14.82 -5.31
C CYS A 234 17.55 15.76 -4.13
N ASP A 235 16.71 15.75 -3.10
CA ASP A 235 16.74 16.80 -2.07
C ASP A 235 17.43 16.35 -0.77
N GLN A 236 17.85 15.09 -0.66
CA GLN A 236 18.39 14.54 0.58
C GLN A 236 19.17 13.22 0.34
N ASP A 237 19.91 12.74 1.34
CA ASP A 237 20.73 11.53 1.31
C ASP A 237 20.52 10.59 2.54
N ILE A 238 19.57 10.91 3.41
CA ILE A 238 19.29 10.16 4.64
C ILE A 238 18.42 8.92 4.35
N VAL A 239 17.36 9.10 3.56
CA VAL A 239 16.40 8.05 3.20
C VAL A 239 16.64 7.59 1.77
N LYS A 240 16.68 6.28 1.56
CA LYS A 240 16.76 5.67 0.22
C LYS A 240 15.58 4.76 -0.02
N MET A 241 14.86 4.97 -1.09
CA MET A 241 13.87 4.01 -1.59
C MET A 241 14.58 2.83 -2.26
N ILE A 242 14.12 1.60 -1.98
CA ILE A 242 14.71 0.35 -2.48
C ILE A 242 13.66 -0.58 -3.09
#